data_d146a42c98b6f35505d326ae58cabc42
#
_entry.id   d146a42c98b6f35505d326ae58cabc42
#
_cell.length_a   1.000
_cell.length_b   1.000
_cell.length_c   1.000
_cell.angle_alpha   90.00
_cell.angle_beta   90.00
_cell.angle_gamma   90.00
#
_symmetry.space_group_name_H-M   'P 1'
#
loop_
_entity.id
_entity.type
_entity.pdbx_description
1 polymer ?
#
loop_
_entity_poly.entity_id
_entity_poly.type
_entity_poly.pdbx_seq_one_letter_code
_entity_poly.pdbx_strand_id
1 'polypeptide(L)'
;PSPRPTARANPKPTAKPSPQPTARATAKPEPKPTAKPSAKPAGGSRIGDDFLKGTSAGERSSARGTPAATFGPAQQASLVSAISRQLRPHWNAPQGVDVEKLVTLLDWDLNADGTPAGRPRLKSQSGITDANRPQAGRHAELAIRAVQLAAPFDLPAEYYDHWKRIRNWRFDRNSAQ
;
A
#
# COMPACT_ATOMS: atom_id res chain seq x y z
N PRO A 1 -66.29 17.67 -18.45
CA PRO A 1 -65.15 17.46 -19.32
C PRO A 1 -63.92 18.16 -18.77
N SER A 2 -63.00 17.37 -18.26
CA SER A 2 -61.75 17.87 -17.74
C SER A 2 -60.72 18.08 -18.85
N PRO A 3 -59.97 19.18 -18.87
CA PRO A 3 -58.93 19.37 -19.87
C PRO A 3 -57.67 18.54 -19.53
N ARG A 4 -57.14 17.91 -20.56
CA ARG A 4 -55.93 17.10 -20.60
C ARG A 4 -54.70 18.01 -20.47
N PRO A 5 -53.67 17.70 -19.66
CA PRO A 5 -52.43 18.46 -19.65
C PRO A 5 -51.58 18.12 -20.87
N THR A 6 -51.18 19.15 -21.57
CA THR A 6 -50.27 19.16 -22.72
C THR A 6 -48.84 18.84 -22.27
N ALA A 7 -48.23 17.87 -22.93
CA ALA A 7 -46.84 17.49 -22.76
C ALA A 7 -45.90 18.65 -23.10
N ARG A 8 -45.06 19.06 -22.14
CA ARG A 8 -44.03 20.08 -22.33
C ARG A 8 -42.76 19.38 -22.86
N ALA A 9 -42.39 19.76 -24.07
CA ALA A 9 -41.17 19.25 -24.71
C ALA A 9 -39.93 19.62 -23.92
N ASN A 10 -39.09 18.63 -23.73
CA ASN A 10 -37.78 18.71 -23.07
C ASN A 10 -36.77 19.31 -24.06
N PRO A 11 -36.01 20.38 -23.75
CA PRO A 11 -34.98 20.84 -24.65
C PRO A 11 -33.75 19.95 -24.61
N LYS A 12 -33.30 19.57 -25.79
CA LYS A 12 -32.10 18.80 -26.11
C LYS A 12 -30.86 19.56 -25.62
N PRO A 13 -29.90 18.87 -24.91
CA PRO A 13 -28.66 19.55 -24.55
C PRO A 13 -27.76 19.70 -25.77
N THR A 14 -27.38 20.94 -26.01
CA THR A 14 -26.40 21.33 -27.01
C THR A 14 -25.00 20.89 -26.59
N ALA A 15 -24.34 20.15 -27.45
CA ALA A 15 -22.94 19.73 -27.29
C ALA A 15 -22.00 20.95 -27.30
N LYS A 16 -21.18 21.07 -26.30
CA LYS A 16 -20.08 22.04 -26.17
C LYS A 16 -18.86 21.48 -26.89
N PRO A 17 -18.18 22.23 -27.76
CA PRO A 17 -17.03 21.73 -28.47
C PRO A 17 -15.81 21.59 -27.55
N SER A 18 -15.09 20.46 -27.71
CA SER A 18 -13.79 20.20 -27.11
C SER A 18 -12.72 21.14 -27.63
N PRO A 19 -11.81 21.64 -26.79
CA PRO A 19 -10.60 22.28 -27.27
C PRO A 19 -9.58 21.21 -27.67
N GLN A 20 -9.08 21.35 -28.87
CA GLN A 20 -8.01 20.60 -29.51
C GLN A 20 -6.66 20.92 -28.82
N PRO A 21 -5.81 19.96 -28.50
CA PRO A 21 -4.48 20.24 -27.98
C PRO A 21 -3.54 20.64 -29.13
N THR A 22 -3.07 21.87 -29.04
CA THR A 22 -1.98 22.37 -29.87
C THR A 22 -0.66 21.74 -29.39
N ALA A 23 -0.09 20.92 -30.25
CA ALA A 23 1.28 20.48 -30.14
C ALA A 23 2.24 21.67 -30.34
N ARG A 24 3.12 21.91 -29.39
CA ARG A 24 4.34 22.69 -29.64
C ARG A 24 5.52 21.94 -29.06
N ALA A 25 6.26 21.32 -29.98
CA ALA A 25 7.61 20.84 -29.77
C ALA A 25 8.53 22.04 -29.56
N THR A 26 9.36 21.99 -28.54
CA THR A 26 10.66 22.67 -28.56
C THR A 26 11.66 21.92 -27.66
N ALA A 27 12.58 21.27 -28.35
CA ALA A 27 14.04 21.28 -28.13
C ALA A 27 14.60 20.90 -26.74
N LYS A 28 15.24 19.74 -26.77
CA LYS A 28 16.38 19.30 -25.97
C LYS A 28 17.47 20.39 -25.88
N PRO A 29 18.14 20.50 -24.75
CA PRO A 29 19.59 20.37 -24.78
C PRO A 29 20.11 19.33 -23.78
N GLU A 30 20.94 18.49 -24.33
CA GLU A 30 21.86 17.56 -23.74
C GLU A 30 23.03 18.34 -23.12
N PRO A 31 23.51 18.02 -21.94
CA PRO A 31 24.89 18.29 -21.59
C PRO A 31 25.68 16.97 -21.57
N LYS A 32 26.69 16.98 -22.38
CA LYS A 32 27.79 16.06 -22.55
C LYS A 32 28.62 15.92 -21.26
N PRO A 33 29.14 14.73 -20.95
CA PRO A 33 29.97 14.50 -19.79
C PRO A 33 31.39 14.96 -20.02
N THR A 34 31.92 15.73 -19.11
CA THR A 34 33.35 16.06 -19.09
C THR A 34 34.02 15.35 -17.92
N ALA A 35 35.02 14.55 -18.34
CA ALA A 35 36.29 14.25 -17.70
C ALA A 35 36.41 13.93 -16.22
N LYS A 36 36.88 12.73 -16.02
CA LYS A 36 37.69 12.19 -14.92
C LYS A 36 38.86 13.12 -14.55
N PRO A 37 39.21 13.17 -13.26
CA PRO A 37 40.57 12.80 -12.93
C PRO A 37 40.67 11.70 -11.88
N SER A 38 41.62 10.84 -12.17
CA SER A 38 42.19 9.85 -11.30
C SER A 38 42.84 10.47 -10.09
N ALA A 39 42.52 9.96 -8.91
CA ALA A 39 43.46 9.98 -7.80
C ALA A 39 43.23 8.72 -6.96
N LYS A 40 44.19 7.83 -7.05
CA LYS A 40 44.39 6.67 -6.20
C LYS A 40 45.02 7.13 -4.90
N PRO A 41 44.54 6.76 -3.76
CA PRO A 41 45.45 6.51 -2.63
C PRO A 41 45.51 5.02 -2.36
N ALA A 42 46.71 4.52 -2.43
CA ALA A 42 47.10 3.25 -1.87
C ALA A 42 46.94 3.31 -0.34
N GLY A 43 46.09 2.45 0.17
CA GLY A 43 45.94 2.16 1.58
C GLY A 43 45.86 0.64 1.73
N GLY A 44 46.96 0.03 2.15
CA GLY A 44 47.13 -1.40 2.21
C GLY A 44 46.14 -2.08 3.12
N SER A 45 45.50 -3.07 2.59
CA SER A 45 44.83 -4.15 3.34
C SER A 45 45.90 -4.89 4.12
N ARG A 46 45.99 -4.57 5.39
CA ARG A 46 46.68 -5.44 6.37
C ARG A 46 45.64 -6.39 6.95
N ILE A 47 45.14 -7.28 6.11
CA ILE A 47 44.60 -8.55 6.58
C ILE A 47 45.82 -9.49 6.61
N GLY A 48 46.38 -9.67 7.79
CA GLY A 48 47.53 -10.51 7.96
C GLY A 48 47.17 -11.94 7.60
N ASP A 49 48.19 -12.65 7.06
CA ASP A 49 48.15 -14.06 6.71
C ASP A 49 47.77 -15.01 7.89
N ASP A 50 47.59 -14.44 9.08
CA ASP A 50 47.15 -15.18 10.27
C ASP A 50 45.64 -15.36 10.38
N PHE A 51 44.84 -14.68 9.56
CA PHE A 51 43.39 -14.84 9.61
C PHE A 51 42.95 -16.20 9.03
N LEU A 52 43.77 -16.81 8.18
CA LEU A 52 43.46 -18.09 7.53
C LEU A 52 44.02 -19.30 8.29
N LYS A 53 44.81 -19.09 9.32
CA LYS A 53 45.44 -20.22 10.09
C LYS A 53 44.56 -20.76 11.22
N GLY A 54 43.45 -20.14 11.51
CA GLY A 54 42.52 -20.53 12.58
C GLY A 54 41.38 -21.47 12.16
N THR A 55 41.26 -21.85 10.88
CA THR A 55 40.10 -22.60 10.39
C THR A 55 40.41 -24.01 9.89
N SER A 56 41.54 -24.60 10.32
CA SER A 56 41.89 -26.01 9.98
C SER A 56 41.79 -26.90 11.20
N ALA A 57 40.63 -27.11 11.76
CA ALA A 57 40.30 -28.29 12.54
C ALA A 57 38.80 -28.36 12.81
N GLY A 58 38.12 -29.26 12.13
CA GLY A 58 36.73 -29.59 12.45
C GLY A 58 35.82 -29.67 11.25
N GLU A 59 36.11 -30.62 10.36
CA GLU A 59 35.07 -31.14 9.48
C GLU A 59 33.87 -31.57 10.30
N ARG A 60 32.79 -30.82 10.16
CA ARG A 60 31.42 -31.34 10.09
C ARG A 60 30.61 -30.26 9.39
N SER A 61 30.55 -30.35 8.06
CA SER A 61 29.51 -29.73 7.27
C SER A 61 28.16 -30.25 7.72
N SER A 62 27.68 -29.75 8.84
CA SER A 62 26.23 -29.66 9.02
C SER A 62 25.77 -28.65 8.01
N ALA A 63 25.04 -29.10 6.99
CA ALA A 63 24.20 -28.25 6.22
C ALA A 63 23.33 -27.43 7.20
N ARG A 64 23.86 -26.26 7.62
CA ARG A 64 23.04 -25.27 8.29
C ARG A 64 22.14 -24.75 7.21
N GLY A 65 20.97 -25.43 7.10
CA GLY A 65 19.82 -24.78 6.49
C GLY A 65 19.79 -23.38 7.06
N THR A 66 19.59 -22.39 6.20
CA THR A 66 19.34 -21.00 6.58
C THR A 66 18.43 -21.04 7.80
N PRO A 67 18.82 -20.47 8.96
CA PRO A 67 17.96 -20.49 10.14
C PRO A 67 16.60 -19.98 9.68
N ALA A 68 15.53 -20.76 9.88
CA ALA A 68 14.20 -20.34 9.55
C ALA A 68 14.05 -18.95 10.16
N ALA A 69 13.81 -17.94 9.32
CA ALA A 69 13.79 -16.56 9.75
C ALA A 69 12.82 -16.44 10.91
N THR A 70 13.35 -16.21 12.11
CA THR A 70 12.56 -16.19 13.33
C THR A 70 11.63 -15.00 13.25
N PHE A 71 10.31 -15.25 13.21
CA PHE A 71 9.32 -14.18 13.18
C PHE A 71 9.25 -13.52 14.57
N GLY A 72 9.62 -12.26 14.63
CA GLY A 72 9.65 -11.47 15.84
C GLY A 72 8.98 -10.10 15.67
N PRO A 73 9.01 -9.25 16.71
CA PRO A 73 8.36 -7.93 16.68
C PRO A 73 8.81 -7.03 15.52
N ALA A 74 10.10 -7.12 15.14
CA ALA A 74 10.63 -6.33 14.02
C ALA A 74 10.03 -6.76 12.69
N GLN A 75 9.89 -8.06 12.44
CA GLN A 75 9.24 -8.61 11.24
C GLN A 75 7.76 -8.27 11.21
N GLN A 76 7.09 -8.35 12.35
CA GLN A 76 5.69 -7.93 12.46
C GLN A 76 5.51 -6.45 12.12
N ALA A 77 6.34 -5.56 12.67
CA ALA A 77 6.31 -4.13 12.35
C ALA A 77 6.58 -3.85 10.86
N SER A 78 7.51 -4.61 10.27
CA SER A 78 7.82 -4.53 8.83
C SER A 78 6.62 -4.94 7.96
N LEU A 79 5.92 -6.03 8.33
CA LEU A 79 4.71 -6.46 7.63
C LEU A 79 3.59 -5.41 7.73
N VAL A 80 3.33 -4.89 8.93
CA VAL A 80 2.35 -3.81 9.13
C VAL A 80 2.70 -2.59 8.28
N SER A 81 3.97 -2.19 8.25
CA SER A 81 4.43 -1.07 7.43
C SER A 81 4.28 -1.34 5.93
N ALA A 82 4.58 -2.58 5.47
CA ALA A 82 4.45 -2.95 4.07
C ALA A 82 2.97 -2.90 3.61
N ILE A 83 2.06 -3.47 4.40
CA ILE A 83 0.62 -3.44 4.12
C ILE A 83 0.10 -1.99 4.15
N SER A 84 0.46 -1.19 5.17
CA SER A 84 0.04 0.21 5.27
C SER A 84 0.48 1.04 4.08
N ARG A 85 1.71 0.87 3.59
CA ARG A 85 2.22 1.58 2.41
C ARG A 85 1.43 1.25 1.15
N GLN A 86 1.00 0.00 0.99
CA GLN A 86 0.22 -0.43 -0.17
C GLN A 86 -1.24 0.01 -0.08
N LEU A 87 -1.80 0.10 1.13
CA LEU A 87 -3.16 0.60 1.35
C LEU A 87 -3.28 2.12 1.20
N ARG A 88 -2.27 2.87 1.61
CA ARG A 88 -2.30 4.34 1.70
C ARG A 88 -2.74 5.05 0.42
N PRO A 89 -2.26 4.70 -0.80
CA PRO A 89 -2.70 5.36 -2.03
C PRO A 89 -4.17 5.11 -2.37
N HIS A 90 -4.77 4.07 -1.82
CA HIS A 90 -6.15 3.66 -2.08
C HIS A 90 -7.13 4.08 -0.97
N TRP A 91 -6.59 4.55 0.17
CA TRP A 91 -7.38 4.98 1.30
C TRP A 91 -7.73 6.47 1.23
N ASN A 92 -9.00 6.75 1.04
CA ASN A 92 -9.55 8.10 1.08
C ASN A 92 -10.72 8.12 2.07
N ALA A 93 -10.48 8.69 3.25
CA ALA A 93 -11.53 8.86 4.25
C ALA A 93 -12.63 9.79 3.71
N PRO A 94 -13.90 9.54 4.03
CA PRO A 94 -14.98 10.45 3.64
C PRO A 94 -14.80 11.82 4.29
N GLN A 95 -15.40 12.84 3.69
CA GLN A 95 -15.40 14.20 4.23
C GLN A 95 -16.69 14.44 5.02
N GLY A 96 -16.64 15.25 6.05
CA GLY A 96 -17.81 15.62 6.86
C GLY A 96 -17.44 16.01 8.28
N VAL A 97 -18.47 16.37 9.06
CA VAL A 97 -18.33 16.74 10.47
C VAL A 97 -18.01 15.49 11.28
N ASP A 98 -17.05 15.58 12.21
CA ASP A 98 -16.65 14.52 13.13
C ASP A 98 -16.12 13.23 12.43
N VAL A 99 -15.80 13.28 11.15
CA VAL A 99 -15.30 12.11 10.40
C VAL A 99 -13.95 11.63 10.94
N GLU A 100 -13.15 12.52 11.49
CA GLU A 100 -11.87 12.22 12.13
C GLU A 100 -12.00 11.32 13.38
N LYS A 101 -13.20 11.24 13.96
CA LYS A 101 -13.49 10.36 15.09
C LYS A 101 -13.82 8.94 14.67
N LEU A 102 -14.22 8.74 13.39
CA LEU A 102 -14.59 7.43 12.87
C LEU A 102 -13.36 6.54 12.77
N VAL A 103 -13.48 5.36 13.34
CA VAL A 103 -12.51 4.28 13.23
C VAL A 103 -13.24 3.03 12.77
N THR A 104 -12.74 2.41 11.71
CA THR A 104 -13.25 1.13 11.18
C THR A 104 -12.21 0.06 11.37
N LEU A 105 -12.58 -1.08 11.93
CA LEU A 105 -11.75 -2.27 11.99
C LEU A 105 -12.23 -3.28 10.95
N LEU A 106 -11.31 -3.73 10.11
CA LEU A 106 -11.57 -4.77 9.12
C LEU A 106 -10.77 -6.03 9.42
N ASP A 107 -11.35 -7.15 9.01
CA ASP A 107 -10.70 -8.44 8.96
C ASP A 107 -10.75 -8.98 7.52
N TRP A 108 -9.64 -9.55 7.05
CA TRP A 108 -9.60 -10.28 5.78
C TRP A 108 -8.52 -11.35 5.77
N ASP A 109 -8.65 -12.29 4.84
CA ASP A 109 -7.68 -13.34 4.60
C ASP A 109 -7.00 -13.09 3.26
N LEU A 110 -5.74 -13.50 3.13
CA LEU A 110 -4.94 -13.38 1.92
C LEU A 110 -4.46 -14.76 1.45
N ASN A 111 -4.46 -14.96 0.14
CA ASN A 111 -3.80 -16.07 -0.51
C ASN A 111 -2.29 -15.87 -0.53
N ALA A 112 -1.55 -16.92 -0.87
CA ALA A 112 -0.08 -16.87 -0.92
C ALA A 112 0.47 -15.89 -1.98
N ASP A 113 -0.32 -15.55 -2.97
CA ASP A 113 -0.02 -14.55 -4.01
C ASP A 113 -0.36 -13.11 -3.60
N GLY A 114 -0.78 -12.88 -2.35
CA GLY A 114 -1.18 -11.57 -1.84
C GLY A 114 -2.57 -11.10 -2.25
N THR A 115 -3.35 -11.93 -2.96
CA THR A 115 -4.74 -11.59 -3.29
C THR A 115 -5.67 -11.87 -2.11
N PRO A 116 -6.73 -11.06 -1.90
CA PRO A 116 -7.72 -11.36 -0.87
C PRO A 116 -8.44 -12.70 -1.13
N ALA A 117 -8.48 -13.57 -0.12
CA ALA A 117 -9.20 -14.84 -0.16
C ALA A 117 -10.70 -14.64 0.10
N GLY A 118 -11.28 -13.58 -0.46
CA GLY A 118 -12.66 -13.18 -0.32
C GLY A 118 -12.82 -11.70 0.01
N ARG A 119 -14.06 -11.26 0.22
CA ARG A 119 -14.33 -9.86 0.54
C ARG A 119 -13.89 -9.54 1.97
N PRO A 120 -13.15 -8.44 2.20
CA PRO A 120 -12.89 -7.94 3.55
C PRO A 120 -14.17 -7.71 4.34
N ARG A 121 -14.14 -8.01 5.63
CA ARG A 121 -15.31 -7.96 6.52
C ARG A 121 -15.16 -6.83 7.53
N LEU A 122 -16.23 -6.07 7.69
CA LEU A 122 -16.33 -5.12 8.79
C LEU A 122 -16.40 -5.91 10.11
N LYS A 123 -15.45 -5.66 11.01
CA LYS A 123 -15.46 -6.22 12.35
C LYS A 123 -16.19 -5.31 13.33
N SER A 124 -15.81 -4.04 13.38
CA SER A 124 -16.43 -3.04 14.21
C SER A 124 -16.15 -1.63 13.74
N GLN A 125 -16.98 -0.70 14.19
CA GLN A 125 -16.76 0.73 14.03
C GLN A 125 -16.89 1.41 15.38
N SER A 126 -16.13 2.47 15.60
CA SER A 126 -16.18 3.33 16.79
C SER A 126 -16.08 4.80 16.41
N GLY A 127 -16.29 5.68 17.39
CA GLY A 127 -16.28 7.12 17.16
C GLY A 127 -17.49 7.64 16.41
N ILE A 128 -18.58 6.87 16.34
CA ILE A 128 -19.83 7.29 15.70
C ILE A 128 -20.53 8.31 16.60
N THR A 129 -20.83 9.47 16.05
CA THR A 129 -21.63 10.55 16.63
C THR A 129 -22.89 10.75 15.80
N ASP A 130 -23.85 11.54 16.28
CA ASP A 130 -25.03 11.85 15.47
C ASP A 130 -24.68 12.64 14.20
N ALA A 131 -23.62 13.48 14.27
CA ALA A 131 -23.15 14.27 13.14
C ALA A 131 -22.48 13.42 12.05
N ASN A 132 -21.70 12.38 12.41
CA ASN A 132 -20.98 11.53 11.45
C ASN A 132 -21.68 10.21 11.12
N ARG A 133 -22.79 9.88 11.78
CA ARG A 133 -23.55 8.64 11.54
C ARG A 133 -23.86 8.37 10.06
N PRO A 134 -24.25 9.36 9.25
CA PRO A 134 -24.48 9.15 7.81
C PRO A 134 -23.23 8.71 7.04
N GLN A 135 -22.03 9.07 7.52
CA GLN A 135 -20.75 8.74 6.88
C GLN A 135 -20.18 7.38 7.33
N ALA A 136 -20.69 6.81 8.44
CA ALA A 136 -20.14 5.58 9.00
C ALA A 136 -20.17 4.40 8.02
N GLY A 137 -21.29 4.18 7.34
CA GLY A 137 -21.40 3.15 6.30
C GLY A 137 -20.42 3.37 5.16
N ARG A 138 -20.34 4.60 4.65
CA ARG A 138 -19.41 4.96 3.57
C ARG A 138 -17.95 4.79 3.98
N HIS A 139 -17.60 5.11 5.22
CA HIS A 139 -16.25 4.92 5.76
C HIS A 139 -15.85 3.43 5.71
N ALA A 140 -16.74 2.52 6.11
CA ALA A 140 -16.50 1.09 6.02
C ALA A 140 -16.37 0.59 4.57
N GLU A 141 -17.23 1.05 3.67
CA GLU A 141 -17.18 0.68 2.25
C GLU A 141 -15.88 1.14 1.58
N LEU A 142 -15.44 2.36 1.86
CA LEU A 142 -14.18 2.88 1.34
C LEU A 142 -12.98 2.11 1.88
N ALA A 143 -13.00 1.69 3.15
CA ALA A 143 -11.97 0.86 3.74
C ALA A 143 -11.90 -0.54 3.07
N ILE A 144 -13.05 -1.19 2.85
CA ILE A 144 -13.12 -2.45 2.11
C ILE A 144 -12.59 -2.29 0.69
N ARG A 145 -12.99 -1.22 0.01
CA ARG A 145 -12.53 -0.91 -1.34
C ARG A 145 -11.02 -0.66 -1.40
N ALA A 146 -10.45 0.03 -0.40
CA ALA A 146 -9.02 0.26 -0.31
C ALA A 146 -8.23 -1.05 -0.27
N VAL A 147 -8.68 -2.05 0.52
CA VAL A 147 -8.05 -3.37 0.56
C VAL A 147 -8.15 -4.09 -0.79
N GLN A 148 -9.29 -4.00 -1.48
CA GLN A 148 -9.46 -4.63 -2.79
C GLN A 148 -8.61 -3.98 -3.89
N LEU A 149 -8.43 -2.67 -3.84
CA LEU A 149 -7.63 -1.93 -4.82
C LEU A 149 -6.12 -2.03 -4.56
N ALA A 150 -5.71 -2.26 -3.31
CA ALA A 150 -4.31 -2.46 -2.96
C ALA A 150 -3.78 -3.85 -3.34
N ALA A 151 -4.66 -4.79 -3.62
CA ALA A 151 -4.29 -6.15 -4.00
C ALA A 151 -3.73 -6.23 -5.45
N PRO A 152 -2.79 -7.15 -5.72
CA PRO A 152 -2.18 -8.09 -4.79
C PRO A 152 -1.17 -7.42 -3.83
N PHE A 153 -1.14 -7.86 -2.57
CA PHE A 153 -0.17 -7.37 -1.59
C PHE A 153 1.19 -8.04 -1.79
N ASP A 154 2.21 -7.23 -1.96
CA ASP A 154 3.60 -7.70 -2.03
C ASP A 154 4.15 -7.88 -0.60
N LEU A 155 4.20 -9.14 -0.15
CA LEU A 155 4.59 -9.53 1.20
C LEU A 155 5.56 -10.72 1.16
N PRO A 156 6.53 -10.83 2.10
CA PRO A 156 7.49 -11.91 2.12
C PRO A 156 6.84 -13.28 2.29
N ALA A 157 7.09 -14.19 1.33
CA ALA A 157 6.47 -15.52 1.32
C ALA A 157 6.88 -16.38 2.52
N GLU A 158 8.08 -16.18 3.05
CA GLU A 158 8.59 -16.87 4.23
C GLU A 158 7.78 -16.60 5.51
N TYR A 159 7.00 -15.51 5.53
CA TYR A 159 6.13 -15.14 6.65
C TYR A 159 4.66 -15.33 6.34
N TYR A 160 4.29 -16.12 5.33
CA TYR A 160 2.89 -16.31 4.90
C TYR A 160 1.98 -16.70 6.06
N ASP A 161 2.40 -17.62 6.92
CA ASP A 161 1.62 -18.04 8.07
C ASP A 161 1.24 -16.91 9.03
N HIS A 162 2.02 -15.83 9.04
CA HIS A 162 1.82 -14.68 9.90
C HIS A 162 0.95 -13.60 9.25
N TRP A 163 0.92 -13.52 7.92
CA TRP A 163 0.13 -12.50 7.23
C TRP A 163 -1.07 -13.03 6.43
N LYS A 164 -1.23 -14.33 6.28
CA LYS A 164 -2.40 -14.91 5.60
C LYS A 164 -3.75 -14.54 6.22
N ARG A 165 -3.75 -14.09 7.49
CA ARG A 165 -4.94 -13.68 8.24
C ARG A 165 -4.71 -12.33 8.87
N ILE A 166 -5.23 -11.28 8.24
CA ILE A 166 -5.20 -9.93 8.78
C ILE A 166 -6.42 -9.74 9.67
N ARG A 167 -6.19 -9.32 10.92
CA ARG A 167 -7.25 -9.13 11.92
C ARG A 167 -7.14 -7.77 12.58
N ASN A 168 -8.31 -7.15 12.87
CA ASN A 168 -8.41 -5.85 13.54
C ASN A 168 -7.63 -4.72 12.84
N TRP A 169 -7.53 -4.75 11.52
CA TRP A 169 -6.84 -3.70 10.80
C TRP A 169 -7.63 -2.40 10.89
N ARG A 170 -6.97 -1.37 11.38
CA ARG A 170 -7.58 -0.09 11.68
C ARG A 170 -7.53 0.85 10.50
N PHE A 171 -8.67 1.43 10.18
CA PHE A 171 -8.80 2.56 9.26
C PHE A 171 -9.34 3.75 10.01
N ASP A 172 -8.62 4.84 9.98
CA ASP A 172 -9.05 6.16 10.44
C ASP A 172 -8.76 7.21 9.38
N ARG A 173 -9.08 8.47 9.64
CA ARG A 173 -8.92 9.55 8.66
C ARG A 173 -7.51 9.65 8.08
N ASN A 174 -6.50 9.39 8.89
CA ASN A 174 -5.10 9.65 8.55
C ASN A 174 -4.32 8.37 8.26
N SER A 175 -4.87 7.20 8.58
CA SER A 175 -4.12 5.96 8.53
C SER A 175 -4.96 4.74 8.17
N ALA A 176 -4.26 3.76 7.60
CA ALA A 176 -4.69 2.38 7.42
C ALA A 176 -3.61 1.48 8.04
N GLN A 177 -3.89 0.90 9.24
CA GLN A 177 -2.94 0.08 10.01
C GLN A 177 -3.62 -0.93 10.95
#